data_a2a6c2bbc6b21b0080625876d2d4c559
#
_entry.id   a2a6c2bbc6b21b0080625876d2d4c559
#
_cell.length_a   1.000
_cell.length_b   1.000
_cell.length_c   1.000
_cell.angle_alpha   90.00
_cell.angle_beta   90.00
_cell.angle_gamma   90.00
#
_symmetry.space_group_name_H-M   'P 1'
#
loop_
_entity.id
_entity.type
_entity.pdbx_description
1 polymer ?
#
loop_
_entity_poly.entity_id
_entity_poly.type
_entity_poly.pdbx_seq_one_letter_code
_entity_poly.pdbx_strand_id
1 'polypeptide(L)'
;MRLGSSRVAEWIVVFGFPARPDGRPTPELARRIAAAALAARRWPEARLLVSGGPGRRSPAEAAVMAQRLRAHGIGPDRIVEDDAARDTMDTVRAAARLIPRGTAVVAVTSAYHVPRCVALLRIAGLRARGLGATAGRRMGRAGWLYWTLRELPAVAWDVVLALWLRAMGRFGAA
;
A
#
# COMPACT_ATOMS: atom_id res chain seq x y z
N MET A 1 -12.13 -16.72 27.91
CA MET A 1 -12.63 -15.73 26.92
C MET A 1 -11.56 -15.58 25.84
N ARG A 2 -11.70 -16.28 24.72
CA ARG A 2 -10.72 -16.23 23.61
C ARG A 2 -10.88 -14.91 22.88
N LEU A 3 -9.95 -13.99 23.07
CA LEU A 3 -9.88 -12.77 22.26
C LEU A 3 -9.58 -13.19 20.81
N GLY A 4 -10.56 -12.94 19.93
CA GLY A 4 -10.56 -13.41 18.55
C GLY A 4 -9.29 -13.08 17.77
N SER A 5 -8.83 -14.05 17.00
CA SER A 5 -7.60 -14.11 16.21
C SER A 5 -7.54 -13.14 15.01
N SER A 6 -8.35 -12.07 14.98
CA SER A 6 -8.47 -11.17 13.82
C SER A 6 -7.61 -9.89 13.87
N ARG A 7 -6.67 -9.81 14.82
CA ARG A 7 -5.93 -8.55 15.08
C ARG A 7 -4.44 -8.57 14.77
N VAL A 8 -3.88 -9.68 14.34
CA VAL A 8 -2.46 -9.78 14.00
C VAL A 8 -2.30 -9.51 12.50
N ALA A 9 -1.49 -8.53 12.12
CA ALA A 9 -1.04 -8.37 10.74
C ALA A 9 0.27 -9.13 10.59
N GLU A 10 0.38 -9.92 9.55
CA GLU A 10 1.61 -10.62 9.17
C GLU A 10 2.42 -9.80 8.16
N TRP A 11 1.71 -8.99 7.37
CA TRP A 11 2.30 -8.08 6.41
C TRP A 11 1.64 -6.69 6.43
N ILE A 12 2.44 -5.69 6.11
CA ILE A 12 2.03 -4.30 5.89
C ILE A 12 2.40 -3.96 4.45
N VAL A 13 1.42 -3.72 3.59
CA VAL A 13 1.64 -3.28 2.20
C VAL A 13 1.47 -1.77 2.13
N VAL A 14 2.56 -1.08 1.81
CA VAL A 14 2.61 0.39 1.73
C VAL A 14 2.59 0.79 0.26
N PHE A 15 1.51 1.43 -0.16
CA PHE A 15 1.36 1.94 -1.52
C PHE A 15 2.10 3.26 -1.68
N GLY A 16 2.93 3.36 -2.70
CA GLY A 16 3.71 4.53 -3.02
C GLY A 16 2.88 5.76 -3.43
N PHE A 17 3.55 6.88 -3.51
CA PHE A 17 3.06 8.15 -4.03
C PHE A 17 4.26 8.95 -4.53
N PRO A 18 4.15 9.74 -5.62
CA PRO A 18 5.29 10.42 -6.22
C PRO A 18 6.19 11.13 -5.20
N ALA A 19 7.48 10.81 -5.26
CA ALA A 19 8.51 11.49 -4.51
C ALA A 19 8.94 12.78 -5.22
N ARG A 20 9.69 13.64 -4.57
CA ARG A 20 10.30 14.82 -5.17
C ARG A 20 11.54 14.44 -5.98
N PRO A 21 11.95 15.26 -6.97
CA PRO A 21 13.17 15.03 -7.74
C PRO A 21 14.43 14.93 -6.88
N ASP A 22 14.45 15.62 -5.74
CA ASP A 22 15.57 15.60 -4.78
C ASP A 22 15.56 14.36 -3.86
N GLY A 23 14.68 13.40 -4.09
CA GLY A 23 14.54 12.18 -3.29
C GLY A 23 13.83 12.38 -1.95
N ARG A 24 13.37 13.59 -1.64
CA ARG A 24 12.55 13.81 -0.45
C ARG A 24 11.12 13.35 -0.68
N PRO A 25 10.45 12.83 0.35
CA PRO A 25 9.04 12.50 0.22
C PRO A 25 8.19 13.77 0.04
N THR A 26 7.19 13.69 -0.83
CA THR A 26 6.12 14.69 -0.85
C THR A 26 5.33 14.62 0.47
N PRO A 27 4.56 15.67 0.84
CA PRO A 27 3.77 15.64 2.06
C PRO A 27 2.81 14.44 2.14
N GLU A 28 2.29 13.98 1.01
CA GLU A 28 1.42 12.80 0.96
C GLU A 28 2.20 11.52 1.22
N LEU A 29 3.33 11.33 0.56
CA LEU A 29 4.20 10.16 0.78
C LEU A 29 4.70 10.13 2.22
N ALA A 30 5.08 11.28 2.79
CA ALA A 30 5.52 11.38 4.18
C ALA A 30 4.43 10.92 5.18
N ARG A 31 3.15 11.25 4.93
CA ARG A 31 2.03 10.76 5.75
C ARG A 31 1.85 9.26 5.66
N ARG A 32 1.98 8.67 4.46
CA ARG A 32 1.92 7.21 4.29
C ARG A 32 3.07 6.52 5.02
N ILE A 33 4.29 7.06 4.93
CA ILE A 33 5.46 6.55 5.66
C ILE A 33 5.23 6.61 7.18
N ALA A 34 4.72 7.72 7.70
CA ALA A 34 4.42 7.85 9.13
C ALA A 34 3.35 6.85 9.59
N ALA A 35 2.29 6.65 8.79
CA ALA A 35 1.27 5.65 9.07
C ALA A 35 1.83 4.23 9.03
N ALA A 36 2.72 3.93 8.06
CA ALA A 36 3.41 2.65 7.96
C ALA A 36 4.33 2.39 9.17
N ALA A 37 5.07 3.40 9.63
CA ALA A 37 5.92 3.30 10.82
C ALA A 37 5.08 3.04 12.09
N LEU A 38 3.92 3.67 12.23
CA LEU A 38 2.98 3.40 13.32
C LEU A 38 2.44 1.97 13.26
N ALA A 39 2.07 1.51 12.04
CA ALA A 39 1.63 0.14 11.82
C ALA A 39 2.73 -0.87 12.17
N ALA A 40 3.97 -0.62 11.75
CA ALA A 40 5.13 -1.47 12.02
C ALA A 40 5.45 -1.60 13.52
N ARG A 41 5.23 -0.54 14.29
CA ARG A 41 5.32 -0.58 15.77
C ARG A 41 4.17 -1.34 16.41
N ARG A 42 2.97 -1.24 15.85
CA ARG A 42 1.78 -1.95 16.35
C ARG A 42 1.86 -3.46 16.10
N TRP A 43 2.54 -3.86 15.02
CA TRP A 43 2.77 -5.26 14.63
C TRP A 43 4.27 -5.47 14.38
N PRO A 44 5.06 -5.68 15.46
CA PRO A 44 6.52 -5.72 15.38
C PRO A 44 7.04 -6.91 14.56
N GLU A 45 6.29 -8.00 14.47
CA GLU A 45 6.65 -9.17 13.68
C GLU A 45 6.22 -9.09 12.20
N ALA A 46 5.41 -8.09 11.84
CA ALA A 46 4.95 -7.95 10.47
C ALA A 46 6.09 -7.51 9.54
N ARG A 47 6.18 -8.14 8.37
CA ARG A 47 7.03 -7.66 7.28
C ARG A 47 6.35 -6.51 6.54
N LEU A 48 7.14 -5.65 5.93
CA LEU A 48 6.64 -4.53 5.14
C LEU A 48 6.99 -4.75 3.68
N LEU A 49 5.98 -4.68 2.80
CA LEU A 49 6.18 -4.50 1.37
C LEU A 49 5.97 -3.01 1.07
N VAL A 50 7.02 -2.32 0.68
CA VAL A 50 6.95 -0.94 0.20
C VAL A 50 7.03 -0.96 -1.33
N SER A 51 5.99 -0.49 -2.01
CA SER A 51 5.86 -0.66 -3.45
C SER A 51 5.60 0.68 -4.14
N GLY A 52 6.39 0.96 -5.16
CA GLY A 52 6.31 2.16 -6.00
C GLY A 52 7.60 2.39 -6.78
N GLY A 53 7.48 2.44 -8.09
CA GLY A 53 8.59 2.61 -9.02
C GLY A 53 9.13 4.05 -9.09
N PRO A 54 10.09 4.28 -10.00
CA PRO A 54 10.63 5.60 -10.23
C PRO A 54 9.62 6.49 -10.94
N GLY A 55 9.54 7.74 -10.51
CA GLY A 55 8.83 8.78 -11.27
C GLY A 55 9.69 9.28 -12.45
N ARG A 56 9.10 10.15 -13.29
CA ARG A 56 9.82 10.69 -14.48
C ARG A 56 11.13 11.40 -14.13
N ARG A 57 11.25 11.99 -12.95
CA ARG A 57 12.41 12.76 -12.47
C ARG A 57 12.70 12.52 -10.99
N SER A 58 12.18 11.45 -10.41
CA SER A 58 12.36 11.12 -8.98
C SER A 58 12.84 9.68 -8.84
N PRO A 59 13.58 9.37 -7.76
CA PRO A 59 13.94 7.99 -7.44
C PRO A 59 12.69 7.13 -7.20
N ALA A 60 12.88 5.81 -7.17
CA ALA A 60 11.82 4.88 -6.85
C ALA A 60 11.19 5.22 -5.49
N GLU A 61 9.86 5.26 -5.47
CA GLU A 61 9.10 5.59 -4.26
C GLU A 61 9.37 4.55 -3.16
N ALA A 62 9.53 3.27 -3.54
CA ALA A 62 9.90 2.18 -2.66
C ALA A 62 11.20 2.46 -1.91
N ALA A 63 12.24 2.89 -2.61
CA ALA A 63 13.54 3.23 -2.02
C ALA A 63 13.44 4.39 -1.03
N VAL A 64 12.68 5.44 -1.38
CA VAL A 64 12.41 6.58 -0.50
C VAL A 64 11.66 6.14 0.76
N MET A 65 10.64 5.29 0.61
CA MET A 65 9.87 4.74 1.74
C MET A 65 10.76 3.89 2.64
N ALA A 66 11.52 2.97 2.08
CA ALA A 66 12.40 2.08 2.83
C ALA A 66 13.46 2.85 3.63
N GLN A 67 14.13 3.83 2.99
CA GLN A 67 15.09 4.69 3.66
C GLN A 67 14.48 5.40 4.88
N ARG A 68 13.27 5.94 4.73
CA ARG A 68 12.59 6.65 5.80
C ARG A 68 12.10 5.72 6.91
N LEU A 69 11.61 4.53 6.57
CA LEU A 69 11.20 3.53 7.55
C LEU A 69 12.38 3.01 8.37
N ARG A 70 13.55 2.80 7.74
CA ARG A 70 14.81 2.51 8.46
C ARG A 70 15.18 3.62 9.44
N ALA A 71 15.04 4.89 9.02
CA ALA A 71 15.26 6.05 9.91
C ALA A 71 14.24 6.13 11.06
N HIS A 72 13.07 5.50 10.93
CA HIS A 72 12.09 5.30 11.99
C HIS A 72 12.37 4.08 12.89
N GLY A 73 13.52 3.40 12.71
CA GLY A 73 13.94 2.25 13.51
C GLY A 73 13.35 0.91 13.06
N ILE A 74 12.79 0.82 11.84
CA ILE A 74 12.31 -0.45 11.31
C ILE A 74 13.51 -1.22 10.73
N GLY A 75 13.71 -2.46 11.18
CA GLY A 75 14.81 -3.31 10.74
C GLY A 75 14.77 -3.56 9.22
N PRO A 76 15.93 -3.50 8.53
CA PRO A 76 16.01 -3.69 7.09
C PRO A 76 15.53 -5.07 6.64
N ASP A 77 15.71 -6.08 7.45
CA ASP A 77 15.24 -7.47 7.26
C ASP A 77 13.72 -7.60 7.16
N ARG A 78 13.01 -6.64 7.74
CA ARG A 78 11.54 -6.57 7.70
C ARG A 78 11.02 -5.85 6.45
N ILE A 79 11.86 -5.13 5.69
CA ILE A 79 11.44 -4.28 4.58
C ILE A 79 11.77 -4.96 3.26
N VAL A 80 10.75 -5.23 2.47
CA VAL A 80 10.85 -5.69 1.09
C VAL A 80 10.50 -4.53 0.17
N GLU A 81 11.40 -4.18 -0.72
CA GLU A 81 11.24 -3.11 -1.70
C GLU A 81 10.75 -3.67 -3.04
N ASP A 82 9.71 -3.08 -3.61
CA ASP A 82 9.23 -3.31 -4.96
C ASP A 82 9.28 -1.99 -5.72
N ASP A 83 10.32 -1.79 -6.49
CA ASP A 83 10.61 -0.58 -7.26
C ASP A 83 10.10 -0.66 -8.71
N ALA A 84 9.43 -1.75 -9.08
CA ALA A 84 8.92 -1.97 -10.43
C ALA A 84 7.47 -1.49 -10.61
N ALA A 85 6.72 -1.32 -9.52
CA ALA A 85 5.30 -0.97 -9.59
C ALA A 85 5.07 0.42 -10.17
N ARG A 86 4.23 0.51 -11.21
CA ARG A 86 3.85 1.76 -11.89
C ARG A 86 2.47 2.25 -11.46
N ASP A 87 1.65 1.35 -10.95
CA ASP A 87 0.29 1.62 -10.52
C ASP A 87 -0.14 0.74 -9.34
N THR A 88 -1.39 0.91 -8.92
CA THR A 88 -1.98 0.16 -7.81
C THR A 88 -2.06 -1.35 -8.12
N MET A 89 -2.34 -1.72 -9.37
CA MET A 89 -2.47 -3.12 -9.77
C MET A 89 -1.11 -3.82 -9.72
N ASP A 90 -0.04 -3.16 -10.13
CA ASP A 90 1.33 -3.70 -10.05
C ASP A 90 1.72 -3.96 -8.59
N THR A 91 1.42 -3.03 -7.67
CA THR A 91 1.60 -3.24 -6.22
C THR A 91 0.84 -4.47 -5.72
N VAL A 92 -0.42 -4.63 -6.15
CA VAL A 92 -1.24 -5.78 -5.75
C VAL A 92 -0.70 -7.09 -6.33
N ARG A 93 -0.19 -7.08 -7.56
CA ARG A 93 0.49 -8.25 -8.17
C ARG A 93 1.77 -8.60 -7.40
N ALA A 94 2.60 -7.60 -7.06
CA ALA A 94 3.79 -7.82 -6.24
C ALA A 94 3.42 -8.45 -4.89
N ALA A 95 2.38 -7.92 -4.22
CA ALA A 95 1.87 -8.50 -2.98
C ALA A 95 1.39 -9.95 -3.18
N ALA A 96 0.66 -10.25 -4.27
CA ALA A 96 0.17 -11.60 -4.56
C ALA A 96 1.27 -12.61 -4.86
N ARG A 97 2.42 -12.17 -5.40
CA ARG A 97 3.59 -13.02 -5.64
C ARG A 97 4.39 -13.30 -4.36
N LEU A 98 4.50 -12.29 -3.48
CA LEU A 98 5.37 -12.35 -2.31
C LEU A 98 4.68 -12.88 -1.06
N ILE A 99 3.37 -12.69 -0.95
CA ILE A 99 2.60 -12.95 0.26
C ILE A 99 1.68 -14.16 0.02
N PRO A 100 1.78 -15.21 0.84
CA PRO A 100 0.91 -16.38 0.71
C PRO A 100 -0.58 -16.02 0.80
N ARG A 101 -1.42 -16.71 0.04
CA ARG A 101 -2.88 -16.50 0.08
C ARG A 101 -3.43 -16.76 1.46
N GLY A 102 -4.45 -16.02 1.86
CA GLY A 102 -5.05 -16.12 3.19
C GLY A 102 -4.28 -15.38 4.30
N THR A 103 -3.11 -14.79 4.00
CA THR A 103 -2.32 -14.01 4.96
C THR A 103 -3.04 -12.72 5.38
N ALA A 104 -2.92 -12.36 6.65
CA ALA A 104 -3.48 -11.13 7.19
C ALA A 104 -2.60 -9.91 6.83
N VAL A 105 -3.17 -8.98 6.07
CA VAL A 105 -2.45 -7.83 5.51
C VAL A 105 -3.09 -6.51 5.94
N VAL A 106 -2.25 -5.52 6.26
CA VAL A 106 -2.66 -4.11 6.41
C VAL A 106 -2.20 -3.32 5.20
N ALA A 107 -3.15 -2.79 4.43
CA ALA A 107 -2.89 -1.84 3.35
C ALA A 107 -2.73 -0.42 3.92
N VAL A 108 -1.57 0.18 3.74
CA VAL A 108 -1.28 1.56 4.16
C VAL A 108 -1.23 2.47 2.94
N THR A 109 -2.15 3.42 2.89
CA THR A 109 -2.27 4.40 1.80
C THR A 109 -3.05 5.62 2.29
N SER A 110 -3.32 6.58 1.40
CA SER A 110 -4.18 7.74 1.71
C SER A 110 -5.62 7.29 1.98
N ALA A 111 -6.31 7.94 2.92
CA ALA A 111 -7.64 7.52 3.38
C ALA A 111 -8.66 7.32 2.22
N TYR A 112 -8.66 8.22 1.23
CA TYR A 112 -9.54 8.14 0.05
C TYR A 112 -9.23 6.93 -0.85
N HIS A 113 -8.00 6.41 -0.82
CA HIS A 113 -7.54 5.31 -1.66
C HIS A 113 -7.64 3.93 -0.99
N VAL A 114 -7.89 3.89 0.32
CA VAL A 114 -7.99 2.64 1.10
C VAL A 114 -9.01 1.66 0.53
N PRO A 115 -10.26 2.07 0.19
CA PRO A 115 -11.26 1.12 -0.30
C PRO A 115 -10.78 0.32 -1.53
N ARG A 116 -10.15 1.02 -2.50
CA ARG A 116 -9.59 0.41 -3.73
C ARG A 116 -8.49 -0.58 -3.40
N CYS A 117 -7.49 -0.18 -2.62
CA CYS A 117 -6.37 -1.04 -2.26
C CYS A 117 -6.82 -2.30 -1.52
N VAL A 118 -7.74 -2.16 -0.56
CA VAL A 118 -8.28 -3.30 0.21
C VAL A 118 -9.08 -4.24 -0.68
N ALA A 119 -9.94 -3.73 -1.57
CA ALA A 119 -10.71 -4.55 -2.49
C ALA A 119 -9.80 -5.39 -3.38
N LEU A 120 -8.79 -4.78 -4.00
CA LEU A 120 -7.86 -5.45 -4.90
C LEU A 120 -7.01 -6.51 -4.18
N LEU A 121 -6.48 -6.22 -2.98
CA LEU A 121 -5.75 -7.20 -2.19
C LEU A 121 -6.63 -8.39 -1.77
N ARG A 122 -7.92 -8.16 -1.47
CA ARG A 122 -8.87 -9.24 -1.18
C ARG A 122 -9.17 -10.09 -2.41
N ILE A 123 -9.34 -9.48 -3.58
CA ILE A 123 -9.48 -10.19 -4.85
C ILE A 123 -8.22 -11.03 -5.13
N ALA A 124 -7.04 -10.52 -4.80
CA ALA A 124 -5.78 -11.27 -4.88
C ALA A 124 -5.69 -12.46 -3.90
N GLY A 125 -6.64 -12.60 -2.97
CA GLY A 125 -6.73 -13.71 -2.03
C GLY A 125 -6.10 -13.44 -0.67
N LEU A 126 -5.80 -12.18 -0.34
CA LEU A 126 -5.25 -11.77 0.95
C LEU A 126 -6.38 -11.32 1.90
N ARG A 127 -6.20 -11.51 3.21
CA ARG A 127 -7.14 -11.00 4.23
C ARG A 127 -6.81 -9.55 4.57
N ALA A 128 -7.08 -8.65 3.63
CA ALA A 128 -6.69 -7.26 3.74
C ALA A 128 -7.66 -6.42 4.57
N ARG A 129 -7.09 -5.52 5.36
CA ARG A 129 -7.76 -4.37 5.99
C ARG A 129 -6.96 -3.10 5.70
N GLY A 130 -7.59 -1.94 5.82
CA GLY A 130 -6.95 -0.67 5.48
C GLY A 130 -6.53 0.14 6.70
N LEU A 131 -5.44 0.87 6.56
CA LEU A 131 -5.02 1.96 7.42
C LEU A 131 -4.79 3.19 6.57
N GLY A 132 -5.71 4.15 6.64
CA GLY A 132 -5.61 5.41 5.92
C GLY A 132 -4.64 6.37 6.60
N ALA A 133 -3.65 6.86 5.87
CA ALA A 133 -2.89 8.02 6.31
C ALA A 133 -3.84 9.22 6.38
N THR A 134 -3.80 9.94 7.50
CA THR A 134 -4.69 11.09 7.73
C THR A 134 -4.46 12.17 6.68
N ALA A 135 -5.55 12.68 6.11
CA ALA A 135 -5.49 13.82 5.21
C ALA A 135 -4.81 15.01 5.91
N GLY A 136 -3.88 15.67 5.23
CA GLY A 136 -3.27 16.89 5.78
C GLY A 136 -4.33 17.97 6.01
N ARG A 137 -4.09 18.82 7.00
CA ARG A 137 -4.98 19.96 7.35
C ARG A 137 -5.39 20.86 6.15
N ARG A 138 -4.61 20.81 5.05
CA ARG A 138 -4.87 21.59 3.84
C ARG A 138 -5.81 20.92 2.83
N MET A 139 -6.17 19.65 3.02
CA MET A 139 -7.17 19.01 2.15
C MET A 139 -8.57 19.34 2.68
N GLY A 140 -9.15 20.44 2.24
CA GLY A 140 -10.52 20.79 2.52
C GLY A 140 -11.52 19.73 2.02
N ARG A 141 -12.80 19.83 2.46
CA ARG A 141 -13.88 18.89 2.07
C ARG A 141 -14.01 18.75 0.54
N ALA A 142 -13.81 19.83 -0.22
CA ALA A 142 -13.84 19.82 -1.68
C ALA A 142 -12.70 19.00 -2.28
N GLY A 143 -11.48 19.12 -1.77
CA GLY A 143 -10.34 18.31 -2.21
C GLY A 143 -10.53 16.82 -1.89
N TRP A 144 -11.06 16.51 -0.70
CA TRP A 144 -11.37 15.13 -0.33
C TRP A 144 -12.44 14.54 -1.25
N LEU A 145 -13.50 15.28 -1.54
CA LEU A 145 -14.57 14.85 -2.45
C LEU A 145 -14.06 14.65 -3.87
N TYR A 146 -13.24 15.56 -4.39
CA TYR A 146 -12.60 15.43 -5.70
C TYR A 146 -11.81 14.13 -5.83
N TRP A 147 -10.92 13.83 -4.87
CA TRP A 147 -10.11 12.62 -4.90
C TRP A 147 -10.96 11.36 -4.76
N THR A 148 -12.00 11.40 -3.91
CA THR A 148 -12.93 10.26 -3.75
C THR A 148 -13.71 9.99 -5.03
N LEU A 149 -14.25 11.02 -5.68
CA LEU A 149 -14.99 10.86 -6.93
C LEU A 149 -14.09 10.39 -8.08
N ARG A 150 -12.85 10.84 -8.14
CA ARG A 150 -11.87 10.38 -9.12
C ARG A 150 -11.53 8.89 -8.97
N GLU A 151 -11.57 8.37 -7.76
CA GLU A 151 -11.30 6.94 -7.53
C GLU A 151 -12.43 6.03 -8.04
N LEU A 152 -13.67 6.49 -8.13
CA LEU A 152 -14.82 5.65 -8.50
C LEU A 152 -14.65 4.94 -9.86
N PRO A 153 -14.30 5.61 -10.98
CA PRO A 153 -14.08 4.93 -12.26
C PRO A 153 -12.87 3.99 -12.21
N ALA A 154 -11.80 4.40 -11.52
CA ALA A 154 -10.60 3.60 -11.38
C ALA A 154 -10.84 2.32 -10.56
N VAL A 155 -11.63 2.40 -9.49
CA VAL A 155 -12.04 1.23 -8.69
C VAL A 155 -12.83 0.25 -9.55
N ALA A 156 -13.84 0.72 -10.30
CA ALA A 156 -14.67 -0.15 -11.13
C ALA A 156 -13.80 -0.89 -12.16
N TRP A 157 -12.96 -0.18 -12.88
CA TRP A 157 -12.05 -0.76 -13.88
C TRP A 157 -11.12 -1.79 -13.28
N ASP A 158 -10.42 -1.42 -12.20
CA ASP A 158 -9.44 -2.30 -11.57
C ASP A 158 -10.08 -3.54 -10.95
N VAL A 159 -11.29 -3.43 -10.38
CA VAL A 159 -12.02 -4.59 -9.85
C VAL A 159 -12.36 -5.55 -10.96
N VAL A 160 -12.88 -5.07 -12.09
CA VAL A 160 -13.19 -5.91 -13.26
C VAL A 160 -11.91 -6.59 -13.78
N LEU A 161 -10.84 -5.83 -13.95
CA LEU A 161 -9.53 -6.36 -14.38
C LEU A 161 -8.99 -7.40 -13.38
N ALA A 162 -9.07 -7.12 -12.09
CA ALA A 162 -8.60 -8.02 -11.04
C ALA A 162 -9.39 -9.33 -11.01
N LEU A 163 -10.71 -9.27 -11.14
CA LEU A 163 -11.57 -10.46 -11.22
C LEU A 163 -11.27 -11.30 -12.47
N TRP A 164 -11.07 -10.64 -13.61
CA TRP A 164 -10.68 -11.30 -14.85
C TRP A 164 -9.32 -11.99 -14.72
N LEU A 165 -8.29 -11.30 -14.19
CA LEU A 165 -6.96 -11.87 -13.95
C LEU A 165 -7.03 -13.06 -12.97
N ARG A 166 -7.87 -12.98 -11.96
CA ARG A 166 -8.10 -14.07 -11.00
C ARG A 166 -8.73 -15.28 -11.68
N ALA A 167 -9.77 -15.08 -12.50
CA ALA A 167 -10.43 -16.16 -13.25
C ALA A 167 -9.48 -16.86 -14.21
N MET A 168 -8.55 -16.11 -14.81
CA MET A 168 -7.52 -16.63 -15.72
C MET A 168 -6.31 -17.27 -15.00
N GLY A 169 -6.29 -17.32 -13.67
CA GLY A 169 -5.14 -17.81 -12.90
C GLY A 169 -3.88 -16.93 -12.97
N ARG A 170 -3.98 -15.71 -13.53
CA ARG A 170 -2.85 -14.82 -13.84
C ARG A 170 -2.51 -13.83 -12.73
N PHE A 171 -3.15 -13.88 -11.57
CA PHE A 171 -2.93 -12.88 -10.52
C PHE A 171 -1.55 -12.94 -9.86
N GLY A 172 -0.88 -14.09 -9.87
CA GLY A 172 0.45 -14.28 -9.31
C GLY A 172 1.46 -14.85 -10.32
N ALA A 173 1.10 -14.98 -11.60
CA ALA A 173 2.02 -15.38 -12.64
C ALA A 173 2.96 -14.22 -13.00
N ALA A 174 4.25 -14.54 -13.18
CA ALA A 174 5.29 -13.61 -13.62
C ALA A 174 4.99 -13.09 -15.02
#